data_0718ae7300c6cf674eb0e73e8339ae93
#
_entry.id   0718ae7300c6cf674eb0e73e8339ae93
#
_cell.length_a   1.000
_cell.length_b   1.000
_cell.length_c   1.000
_cell.angle_alpha   90.00
_cell.angle_beta   90.00
_cell.angle_gamma   90.00
#
_symmetry.space_group_name_H-M   'P 1'
#
loop_
_entity.id
_entity.type
_entity.pdbx_description
1 polymer ?
#
loop_
_entity_poly.entity_id
_entity_poly.type
_entity_poly.pdbx_seq_one_letter_code
_entity_poly.pdbx_strand_id
1 'polypeptide(L)' 'MYQTEGVDAVTTITELRTETTEMIELVQESHEGVMIQRNNEPEAVLISWELYKRIKQDVDLAALSG' A
#
# COMPACT_ATOMS: atom_id res chain seq x y z
N MET A 1 -11.91 -12.73 -8.93
CA MET A 1 -10.45 -12.57 -8.83
C MET A 1 -10.11 -11.09 -8.79
N TYR A 2 -9.25 -10.71 -7.85
CA TYR A 2 -8.85 -9.32 -7.74
C TYR A 2 -7.69 -9.01 -8.65
N GLN A 3 -7.71 -7.83 -9.22
CA GLN A 3 -6.59 -7.34 -9.99
C GLN A 3 -5.65 -6.57 -9.06
N THR A 4 -4.38 -6.54 -9.43
CA THR A 4 -3.38 -5.85 -8.63
C THR A 4 -3.04 -4.48 -9.20
N GLU A 5 -3.94 -3.91 -9.98
CA GLU A 5 -3.72 -2.58 -10.54
C GLU A 5 -3.52 -1.57 -9.43
N GLY A 6 -2.49 -0.77 -9.57
CA GLY A 6 -2.18 0.24 -8.58
C GLY A 6 -1.37 -0.25 -7.39
N VAL A 7 -0.98 -1.54 -7.40
CA VAL A 7 -0.09 -2.07 -6.36
C VAL A 7 1.00 -2.91 -7.00
N ASP A 8 2.16 -2.97 -6.36
CA ASP A 8 3.31 -3.72 -6.87
C ASP A 8 3.29 -5.17 -6.43
N ALA A 9 2.62 -5.48 -5.33
CA ALA A 9 2.61 -6.83 -4.79
C ALA A 9 1.38 -7.03 -3.92
N VAL A 10 1.11 -8.29 -3.60
CA VAL A 10 0.01 -8.68 -2.72
C VAL A 10 0.58 -9.55 -1.61
N THR A 11 0.16 -9.27 -0.38
CA THR A 11 0.57 -10.06 0.78
C THR A 11 -0.64 -10.39 1.63
N THR A 12 -0.44 -11.24 2.63
CA THR A 12 -1.49 -11.58 3.58
C THR A 12 -1.16 -10.98 4.94
N ILE A 13 -2.18 -10.91 5.80
CA ILE A 13 -1.97 -10.44 7.17
C ILE A 13 -0.98 -11.35 7.90
N THR A 14 -1.03 -12.65 7.65
CA THR A 14 -0.10 -13.59 8.27
C THR A 14 1.34 -13.28 7.86
N GLU A 15 1.58 -13.08 6.57
CA GLU A 15 2.92 -12.73 6.09
C GLU A 15 3.40 -11.40 6.68
N LEU A 16 2.51 -10.43 6.75
CA LEU A 16 2.86 -9.14 7.34
C LEU A 16 3.27 -9.29 8.80
N ARG A 17 2.57 -10.13 9.56
CA ARG A 17 2.88 -10.34 10.97
C ARG A 17 4.19 -11.08 11.18
N THR A 18 4.47 -12.07 10.34
CA THR A 18 5.65 -12.92 10.52
C THR A 18 6.89 -12.35 9.85
N GLU A 19 6.73 -11.55 8.84
CA GLU A 19 7.84 -11.01 8.04
C GLU A 19 7.77 -9.49 7.95
N THR A 20 7.50 -8.84 9.07
CA THR A 20 7.24 -7.40 9.10
C THR A 20 8.40 -6.59 8.51
N THR A 21 9.63 -6.90 8.88
CA THR A 21 10.78 -6.14 8.40
C THR A 21 10.93 -6.26 6.89
N GLU A 22 10.79 -7.46 6.37
CA GLU A 22 10.89 -7.70 4.93
C GLU A 22 9.75 -6.99 4.18
N MET A 23 8.57 -6.98 4.76
CA MET A 23 7.44 -6.28 4.14
C MET A 23 7.65 -4.77 4.11
N ILE A 24 8.19 -4.21 5.18
CA ILE A 24 8.50 -2.77 5.22
C ILE A 24 9.55 -2.43 4.16
N GLU A 25 10.58 -3.25 4.03
CA GLU A 25 11.61 -3.03 3.01
C GLU A 25 11.02 -3.10 1.60
N LEU A 26 10.17 -4.09 1.36
CA LEU A 26 9.49 -4.22 0.08
C LEU A 26 8.66 -2.98 -0.23
N VAL A 27 7.92 -2.49 0.76
CA VAL A 27 7.08 -1.31 0.61
C VAL A 27 7.93 -0.08 0.30
N GLN A 28 9.09 0.06 0.94
CA GLN A 28 9.95 1.21 0.70
C GLN A 28 10.51 1.23 -0.71
N GLU A 29 10.66 0.07 -1.33
CA GLU A 29 11.10 -0.03 -2.72
C GLU A 29 9.93 0.04 -3.71
N SER A 30 8.72 -0.07 -3.23
CA SER A 30 7.53 -0.09 -4.06
C SER A 30 7.15 1.32 -4.50
N HIS A 31 6.71 1.45 -5.74
CA HIS A 31 6.24 2.72 -6.29
C HIS A 31 4.73 2.88 -6.15
N GLU A 32 4.00 1.79 -5.94
CA GLU A 32 2.54 1.82 -5.93
C GLU A 32 1.93 1.22 -4.67
N GLY A 33 2.72 0.52 -3.87
CA GLY A 33 2.24 -0.05 -2.63
C GLY A 33 2.08 -1.55 -2.68
N VAL A 34 1.76 -2.13 -1.54
CA VAL A 34 1.58 -3.57 -1.38
C VAL A 34 0.19 -3.79 -0.79
N MET A 35 -0.64 -4.53 -1.51
CA MET A 35 -1.99 -4.83 -1.05
C MET A 35 -1.98 -5.94 -0.01
N ILE A 36 -2.71 -5.73 1.07
CA ILE A 36 -2.87 -6.72 2.13
C ILE A 36 -4.24 -7.33 2.00
N GLN A 37 -4.28 -8.66 1.88
CA GLN A 37 -5.54 -9.39 1.80
C GLN A 37 -5.80 -10.24 3.02
N ARG A 38 -7.06 -10.52 3.24
CA ARG A 38 -7.53 -11.47 4.22
C ARG A 38 -8.69 -12.22 3.60
N ASN A 39 -8.63 -13.57 3.65
CA ASN A 39 -9.67 -14.41 3.05
C ASN A 39 -9.87 -14.10 1.57
N ASN A 40 -8.77 -13.86 0.86
CA ASN A 40 -8.77 -13.55 -0.57
C ASN A 40 -9.50 -12.24 -0.92
N GLU A 41 -9.65 -11.35 0.04
CA GLU A 41 -10.26 -10.04 -0.18
C GLU A 41 -9.30 -8.93 0.23
N PRO A 42 -9.23 -7.85 -0.55
CA PRO A 42 -8.39 -6.72 -0.17
C PRO A 42 -8.88 -6.11 1.14
N GLU A 43 -7.96 -5.88 2.07
CA GLU A 43 -8.27 -5.24 3.36
C GLU A 43 -7.64 -3.87 3.47
N ALA A 44 -6.41 -3.74 2.95
CA ALA A 44 -5.64 -2.52 3.11
C ALA A 44 -4.52 -2.47 2.10
N VAL A 45 -3.88 -1.33 2.02
CA VAL A 45 -2.67 -1.16 1.21
C VAL A 45 -1.60 -0.54 2.09
N LEU A 46 -0.40 -1.10 2.02
CA LEU A 46 0.75 -0.58 2.74
C LEU A 46 1.60 0.20 1.75
N ILE A 47 1.90 1.44 2.06
CA ILE A 47 2.66 2.32 1.16
C ILE A 47 3.84 2.92 1.90
N SER A 48 4.85 3.36 1.13
CA SER A 48 5.99 4.02 1.71
C SER A 48 5.61 5.41 2.22
N TRP A 49 6.41 5.92 3.16
CA TRP A 49 6.21 7.29 3.66
C TRP A 49 6.29 8.31 2.54
N GLU A 50 7.20 8.10 1.60
CA GLU A 50 7.35 9.00 0.45
C GLU A 50 6.10 9.02 -0.41
N LEU A 51 5.54 7.85 -0.70
CA LEU A 51 4.33 7.77 -1.48
C LEU A 51 3.15 8.38 -0.74
N TYR A 52 3.05 8.13 0.56
CA TYR A 52 2.00 8.71 1.37
C TYR A 52 2.03 10.24 1.33
N LYS A 53 3.21 10.83 1.49
CA LYS A 53 3.34 12.28 1.43
C LYS A 53 2.87 12.83 0.10
N ARG A 54 3.19 12.16 -0.98
CA ARG A 54 2.81 12.59 -2.32
C ARG A 54 1.28 12.54 -2.50
N ILE A 55 0.68 11.45 -2.08
CA ILE A 55 -0.78 11.28 -2.16
C ILE A 55 -1.47 12.33 -1.28
N LYS A 56 -0.95 12.54 -0.09
CA LYS A 56 -1.53 13.49 0.85
C LYS A 56 -1.50 14.92 0.31
N GLN A 57 -0.41 15.29 -0.35
CA GLN A 57 -0.31 16.60 -0.98
C GLN A 57 -1.34 16.77 -2.09
N ASP A 58 -1.52 15.75 -2.91
CA ASP A 58 -2.51 15.80 -3.99
C ASP A 58 -3.92 15.93 -3.44
N VAL A 59 -4.23 15.19 -2.39
CA VAL A 59 -5.55 15.26 -1.75
C VAL A 59 -5.78 16.62 -1.12
N ASP A 60 -4.78 17.17 -0.44
CA ASP A 60 -4.89 18.48 0.19
C ASP A 60 -5.10 19.57 -0.85
N LEU A 61 -4.40 19.48 -1.98
CA LEU A 61 -4.57 20.45 -3.07
C LEU A 61 -5.98 20.36 -3.64
N ALA A 62 -6.49 19.15 -3.82
CA ALA A 62 -7.85 18.96 -4.31
C ALA A 62 -8.88 19.54 -3.34
N ALA A 63 -8.66 19.36 -2.05
CA ALA A 63 -9.55 19.90 -1.02
C ALA A 63 -9.52 21.41 -1.02
N LEU A 64 -8.35 22.01 -1.23
CA LEU A 64 -8.21 23.46 -1.25
C LEU A 64 -8.82 24.07 -2.49
N SER A 65 -8.80 23.36 -3.61
CA SER A 65 -9.34 23.89 -4.86
C SER A 65 -10.83 23.62 -5.01
N GLY A 66 -11.35 22.76 -4.17
CA GLY A 66 -12.78 22.45 -4.17
C GLY A 66 -13.49 23.23 -3.11
#